data_6521659a9229659d614d7fcfbf567efb
#
_entry.id   6521659a9229659d614d7fcfbf567efb
#
_cell.length_a   1.000
_cell.length_b   1.000
_cell.length_c   1.000
_cell.angle_alpha   90.00
_cell.angle_beta   90.00
_cell.angle_gamma   90.00
#
_symmetry.space_group_name_H-M   'P 1'
#
loop_
_entity.id
_entity.type
_entity.pdbx_description
1 polymer ?
#
loop_
_entity_poly.entity_id
_entity_poly.type
_entity_poly.pdbx_seq_one_letter_code
_entity_poly.pdbx_strand_id
1 'polypeptide(L)' 'MNREEAWNLLRQYNKESFHLRHALTVEGIMRYFAKELGYADQEEYWGIVGLLHDLDFELYPEEHCVKSQELMREH' A
#
# COMPACT_ATOMS: atom_id res chain seq x y z
N MET A 1 -6.65 3.64 -9.79
CA MET A 1 -6.98 2.70 -8.68
C MET A 1 -7.51 3.50 -7.50
N ASN A 2 -8.64 3.07 -6.92
CA ASN A 2 -9.15 3.72 -5.72
C ASN A 2 -8.72 2.92 -4.48
N ARG A 3 -9.05 3.44 -3.30
CA ARG A 3 -8.62 2.83 -2.04
C ARG A 3 -9.22 1.42 -1.85
N GLU A 4 -10.48 1.23 -2.23
CA GLU A 4 -11.13 -0.07 -2.10
C GLU A 4 -10.46 -1.12 -2.98
N GLU A 5 -10.15 -0.75 -4.22
CA GLU A 5 -9.43 -1.65 -5.13
C GLU A 5 -8.05 -2.00 -4.58
N ALA A 6 -7.35 -1.02 -4.01
CA ALA A 6 -6.03 -1.23 -3.42
C ALA A 6 -6.12 -2.19 -2.24
N TRP A 7 -7.12 -2.03 -1.37
CA TRP A 7 -7.32 -2.92 -0.22
C TRP A 7 -7.58 -4.36 -0.66
N ASN A 8 -8.44 -4.53 -1.67
CA ASN A 8 -8.74 -5.85 -2.19
C ASN A 8 -7.51 -6.50 -2.83
N LEU A 9 -6.72 -5.72 -3.55
CA LEU A 9 -5.49 -6.21 -4.14
C LEU A 9 -4.50 -6.65 -3.06
N LEU A 10 -4.33 -5.85 -2.02
CA LEU A 10 -3.45 -6.18 -0.92
C LEU A 10 -3.86 -7.50 -0.27
N ARG A 11 -5.15 -7.68 0.00
CA ARG A 11 -5.65 -8.89 0.63
C ARG A 11 -5.51 -10.12 -0.26
N GLN A 12 -5.47 -9.93 -1.56
CA GLN A 12 -5.27 -11.02 -2.51
C GLN A 12 -3.86 -11.62 -2.39
N TYR A 13 -2.87 -10.79 -2.11
CA TYR A 13 -1.47 -11.21 -2.04
C TYR A 13 -0.93 -11.36 -0.62
N ASN A 14 -1.62 -10.83 0.38
CA ASN A 14 -1.17 -10.88 1.77
C ASN A 14 -2.32 -11.34 2.66
N LYS A 15 -2.15 -12.48 3.34
CA LYS A 15 -3.19 -13.09 4.16
C LYS A 15 -2.95 -12.91 5.66
N GLU A 16 -1.71 -12.65 6.06
CA GLU A 16 -1.37 -12.50 7.47
C GLU A 16 -1.92 -11.19 8.03
N SER A 17 -2.65 -11.25 9.14
CA SER A 17 -3.21 -10.05 9.76
C SER A 17 -2.14 -9.05 10.17
N PHE A 18 -0.96 -9.54 10.54
CA PHE A 18 0.18 -8.70 10.85
C PHE A 18 0.55 -7.78 9.68
N HIS A 19 0.64 -8.34 8.48
CA HIS A 19 0.99 -7.57 7.29
C HIS A 19 -0.10 -6.58 6.92
N LEU A 20 -1.36 -6.98 7.09
CA LEU A 20 -2.49 -6.10 6.81
C LEU A 20 -2.52 -4.92 7.77
N ARG A 21 -2.25 -5.18 9.07
CA ARG A 21 -2.18 -4.12 10.07
C ARG A 21 -1.05 -3.15 9.79
N HIS A 22 0.11 -3.68 9.41
CA HIS A 22 1.26 -2.85 9.07
C HIS A 22 0.91 -1.94 7.88
N ALA A 23 0.28 -2.50 6.86
CA ALA A 23 -0.11 -1.73 5.67
C ALA A 23 -1.08 -0.60 6.05
N LEU A 24 -2.06 -0.87 6.92
CA LEU A 24 -2.99 0.14 7.38
C LEU A 24 -2.28 1.25 8.17
N THR A 25 -1.29 0.89 8.96
CA THR A 25 -0.51 1.86 9.72
C THR A 25 0.25 2.80 8.77
N VAL A 26 0.91 2.23 7.76
CA VAL A 26 1.66 3.03 6.79
C VAL A 26 0.71 3.90 5.96
N GLU A 27 -0.47 3.36 5.61
CA GLU A 27 -1.47 4.16 4.93
C GLU A 27 -1.83 5.42 5.73
N GLY A 28 -2.08 5.24 7.03
CA GLY A 28 -2.41 6.36 7.91
C GLY A 28 -1.28 7.39 7.99
N ILE A 29 -0.05 6.92 8.11
CA ILE A 29 1.12 7.80 8.16
C ILE A 29 1.26 8.58 6.86
N MET A 30 1.10 7.94 5.72
CA MET A 30 1.23 8.60 4.43
C MET A 30 0.14 9.65 4.23
N ARG A 31 -1.09 9.35 4.64
CA ARG A 31 -2.18 10.33 4.57
C ARG A 31 -1.90 11.55 5.45
N TYR A 32 -1.36 11.31 6.64
CA TYR A 32 -0.99 12.39 7.54
C TYR A 32 0.07 13.31 6.90
N PHE A 33 1.13 12.72 6.34
CA PHE A 33 2.17 13.50 5.68
C PHE A 33 1.66 14.26 4.47
N ALA A 34 0.75 13.67 3.71
CA ALA A 34 0.16 14.38 2.57
C ALA A 34 -0.48 15.69 3.01
N LYS A 35 -1.25 15.64 4.10
CA LYS A 35 -1.90 16.83 4.64
C LYS A 35 -0.89 17.84 5.17
N GLU A 36 0.12 17.37 5.92
CA GLU A 36 1.12 18.24 6.54
C GLU A 36 2.00 18.94 5.51
N LEU A 37 2.28 18.27 4.39
CA LEU A 37 3.16 18.82 3.36
C LEU A 37 2.42 19.61 2.29
N GLY A 38 1.12 19.81 2.45
CA GLY A 38 0.34 20.61 1.51
C GLY A 38 -0.23 19.84 0.32
N TYR A 39 -0.29 18.52 0.43
CA TYR A 39 -0.81 17.66 -0.63
C TYR A 39 -2.13 16.99 -0.23
N ALA A 40 -2.96 17.71 0.53
CA ALA A 40 -4.21 17.14 1.01
C ALA A 40 -5.12 16.66 -0.12
N ASP A 41 -5.05 17.28 -1.28
CA ASP A 41 -5.80 16.86 -2.46
C ASP A 41 -5.31 15.54 -3.04
N GLN A 42 -4.14 15.06 -2.62
CA GLN A 42 -3.56 13.78 -3.04
C GLN A 42 -3.54 12.76 -1.88
N GLU A 43 -4.27 13.02 -0.83
CA GLU A 43 -4.26 12.17 0.37
C GLU A 43 -4.59 10.70 0.03
N GLU A 44 -5.59 10.47 -0.79
CA GLU A 44 -5.96 9.10 -1.16
C GLU A 44 -4.84 8.41 -1.93
N TYR A 45 -4.21 9.11 -2.85
CA TYR A 45 -3.08 8.56 -3.60
C TYR A 45 -1.93 8.18 -2.68
N TRP A 46 -1.56 9.09 -1.77
CA TRP A 46 -0.49 8.80 -0.80
C TRP A 46 -0.84 7.61 0.08
N GLY A 47 -2.11 7.52 0.50
CA GLY A 47 -2.56 6.39 1.31
C GLY A 47 -2.46 5.07 0.56
N ILE A 48 -2.84 5.06 -0.71
CA ILE A 48 -2.75 3.85 -1.54
C ILE A 48 -1.30 3.41 -1.72
N VAL A 49 -0.39 4.34 -1.95
CA VAL A 49 1.03 4.02 -2.06
C VAL A 49 1.54 3.38 -0.77
N GLY A 50 1.16 3.95 0.38
CA GLY A 50 1.53 3.37 1.67
C GLY A 50 0.94 1.99 1.89
N LEU A 51 -0.33 1.82 1.50
CA LEU A 51 -1.04 0.55 1.67
C LEU A 51 -0.37 -0.57 0.87
N LEU A 52 0.11 -0.26 -0.32
CA LEU A 52 0.64 -1.26 -1.24
C LEU A 52 2.16 -1.37 -1.24
N HIS A 53 2.87 -0.64 -0.37
CA HIS A 53 4.34 -0.60 -0.44
C HIS A 53 5.00 -1.98 -0.22
N ASP A 54 4.35 -2.88 0.53
CA ASP A 54 4.86 -4.24 0.77
C ASP A 54 3.92 -5.28 0.18
N LEU A 55 3.30 -4.97 -0.97
CA LEU A 55 2.29 -5.83 -1.59
C LEU A 55 2.77 -7.26 -1.78
N ASP A 56 4.03 -7.45 -2.12
CA ASP A 56 4.61 -8.75 -2.44
C ASP A 56 5.32 -9.41 -1.25
N PHE A 57 5.22 -8.86 -0.05
CA PHE A 57 6.05 -9.29 1.08
C PHE A 57 5.90 -10.77 1.40
N GLU A 58 4.67 -11.29 1.41
CA GLU A 58 4.45 -12.70 1.75
C GLU A 58 4.88 -13.65 0.63
N LEU A 59 4.83 -13.18 -0.62
CA LEU A 59 5.14 -14.03 -1.78
C LEU A 59 6.63 -13.98 -2.14
N TYR A 60 7.25 -12.80 -2.00
CA TYR A 60 8.63 -12.57 -2.45
C TYR A 60 9.41 -11.77 -1.41
N PRO A 61 9.64 -12.33 -0.21
CA PRO A 61 10.25 -11.56 0.88
C PRO A 61 11.59 -10.92 0.53
N GLU A 62 12.37 -11.56 -0.35
CA GLU A 62 13.70 -11.07 -0.72
C GLU A 62 13.67 -10.06 -1.86
N GLU A 63 12.56 -9.98 -2.57
CA GLU A 63 12.42 -9.12 -3.75
C GLU A 63 11.24 -8.16 -3.62
N HIS A 64 10.70 -7.97 -2.41
CA HIS A 64 9.40 -7.32 -2.25
C HIS A 64 9.30 -5.94 -2.89
N CYS A 65 10.34 -5.12 -2.81
CA CYS A 65 10.26 -3.78 -3.39
C CYS A 65 10.10 -3.80 -4.92
N VAL A 66 10.78 -4.74 -5.58
CA VAL A 66 10.71 -4.88 -7.04
C VAL A 66 9.37 -5.48 -7.46
N LYS A 67 8.98 -6.57 -6.78
CA LYS A 67 7.74 -7.27 -7.13
C LYS A 67 6.49 -6.44 -6.83
N SER A 68 6.51 -5.64 -5.77
CA SER A 68 5.40 -4.74 -5.48
C SER A 68 5.15 -3.78 -6.63
N GLN A 69 6.23 -3.22 -7.20
CA GLN A 69 6.10 -2.33 -8.33
C GLN A 69 5.53 -3.03 -9.56
N GLU A 70 5.98 -4.25 -9.82
CA GLU A 70 5.46 -5.03 -10.93
C GLU A 70 3.97 -5.34 -10.76
N LEU A 71 3.57 -5.79 -9.57
CA LEU A 71 2.18 -6.12 -9.29
C LEU A 71 1.27 -4.90 -9.39
N MET A 72 1.74 -3.75 -8.93
CA MET A 72 0.97 -2.51 -9.01
C MET A 72 0.79 -2.06 -10.46
N ARG A 73 1.78 -2.30 -11.32
CA ARG A 73 1.66 -1.96 -12.74
C ARG A 73 0.67 -2.85 -13.49
N GLU A 74 0.55 -4.10 -13.07
CA GLU A 74 -0.38 -5.05 -13.69
C GLU A 74 -1.84 -4.77 -13.32
N HIS A 75 -2.07 -4.07 -12.24
CA HIS A 75 -3.39 -3.78 -11.71
C HIS A 75 -3.62 -2.27 -11.63
#